data_109d59df8cf126bae7df2d3971a60d54
#
_entry.id   109d59df8cf126bae7df2d3971a60d54
#
_cell.length_a   1.000
_cell.length_b   1.000
_cell.length_c   1.000
_cell.angle_alpha   90.00
_cell.angle_beta   90.00
_cell.angle_gamma   90.00
#
_symmetry.space_group_name_H-M   'P 1'
#
loop_
_entity.id
_entity.type
_entity.pdbx_description
1 polymer ?
#
loop_
_entity_poly.entity_id
_entity_poly.type
_entity_poly.pdbx_seq_one_letter_code
_entity_poly.pdbx_strand_id
1 'polypeptide(L)'
;DFIILAGYLRKIPPRVLRAFHNRTTNIHPALLPEFGGKGMYGMNVHQAVIESGAVESGVTIHYVNEEYDEGEIIDQTRIPVLPGESPHELAARVLKVEHRFYSEVLQELFRKIKEQI
;
A
#
# COMPACT_ATOMS: atom_id res chain seq x y z
N ASP A 1 -20.52 0.88 0.56
CA ASP A 1 -19.55 1.59 1.41
C ASP A 1 -18.19 0.93 1.35
N PHE A 2 -17.13 1.69 1.59
CA PHE A 2 -15.75 1.25 1.55
C PHE A 2 -15.05 1.53 2.87
N ILE A 3 -14.07 0.67 3.19
CA ILE A 3 -13.12 0.93 4.26
C ILE A 3 -11.78 1.25 3.60
N ILE A 4 -11.22 2.40 3.93
CA ILE A 4 -9.96 2.89 3.37
C ILE A 4 -8.94 2.92 4.50
N LEU A 5 -7.87 2.13 4.37
CA LEU A 5 -6.81 2.02 5.36
C LEU A 5 -5.54 2.69 4.86
N ALA A 6 -4.83 3.33 5.79
CA ALA A 6 -3.52 3.93 5.52
C ALA A 6 -2.66 3.71 6.75
N GLY A 7 -1.77 2.73 6.68
CA GLY A 7 -0.87 2.41 7.78
C GLY A 7 -1.53 1.70 8.96
N TYR A 8 -2.59 0.96 8.71
CA TYR A 8 -3.23 0.15 9.75
C TYR A 8 -2.33 -1.03 10.10
N LEU A 9 -1.97 -1.15 11.39
CA LEU A 9 -0.96 -2.11 11.84
C LEU A 9 -1.52 -3.44 12.32
N ARG A 10 -2.83 -3.54 12.53
CA ARG A 10 -3.48 -4.74 13.06
C ARG A 10 -4.27 -5.44 11.96
N LYS A 11 -4.45 -6.75 12.13
CA LYS A 11 -5.35 -7.49 11.24
C LYS A 11 -6.79 -7.03 11.45
N ILE A 12 -7.51 -6.87 10.35
CA ILE A 12 -8.94 -6.58 10.39
C ILE A 12 -9.66 -7.87 10.78
N PRO A 13 -10.63 -7.84 11.69
CA PRO A 13 -11.40 -9.04 12.04
C PRO A 13 -12.04 -9.67 10.81
N PRO A 14 -12.01 -11.01 10.68
CA PRO A 14 -12.58 -11.69 9.51
C PRO A 14 -14.04 -11.34 9.21
N ARG A 15 -14.85 -11.11 10.25
CA ARG A 15 -16.26 -10.73 10.04
C ARG A 15 -16.41 -9.39 9.31
N VAL A 16 -15.49 -8.45 9.59
CA VAL A 16 -15.49 -7.14 8.92
C VAL A 16 -15.09 -7.31 7.47
N LEU A 17 -14.05 -8.10 7.20
CA LEU A 17 -13.59 -8.37 5.84
C LEU A 17 -14.68 -9.06 5.01
N ARG A 18 -15.45 -9.98 5.61
CA ARG A 18 -16.56 -10.62 4.92
C ARG A 18 -17.69 -9.63 4.59
N ALA A 19 -18.01 -8.74 5.54
CA ALA A 19 -19.05 -7.73 5.34
C ALA A 19 -18.66 -6.70 4.26
N PHE A 20 -17.35 -6.43 4.11
CA PHE A 20 -16.83 -5.46 3.15
C PHE A 20 -15.93 -6.14 2.11
N HIS A 21 -16.34 -7.32 1.66
CA HIS A 21 -15.59 -8.08 0.65
C HIS A 21 -15.38 -7.24 -0.61
N ASN A 22 -14.14 -7.15 -1.06
CA ASN A 22 -13.72 -6.30 -2.18
C ASN A 22 -14.05 -4.81 -1.98
N ARG A 23 -14.23 -4.39 -0.75
CA ARG A 23 -14.52 -2.99 -0.40
C ARG A 23 -13.62 -2.46 0.72
N THR A 24 -12.58 -3.19 1.06
CA THR A 24 -11.56 -2.74 2.01
C THR A 24 -10.25 -2.63 1.28
N THR A 25 -9.68 -1.44 1.27
CA THR A 25 -8.41 -1.17 0.58
C THR A 25 -7.37 -0.66 1.55
N ASN A 26 -6.11 -0.90 1.23
CA ASN A 26 -4.98 -0.39 1.99
C ASN A 26 -3.91 0.11 1.03
N ILE A 27 -3.09 1.02 1.51
CA ILE A 27 -1.90 1.48 0.80
C ILE A 27 -0.66 0.98 1.54
N HIS A 28 0.28 0.40 0.80
CA HIS A 28 1.54 -0.10 1.33
C HIS A 28 2.69 0.66 0.68
N PRO A 29 3.65 1.16 1.49
CA PRO A 29 4.71 2.05 0.97
C PRO A 29 5.89 1.30 0.37
N ALA A 30 5.63 0.29 -0.45
CA ALA A 30 6.62 -0.46 -1.21
C ALA A 30 5.93 -1.20 -2.35
N LEU A 31 6.73 -1.84 -3.19
CA LEU A 31 6.21 -2.66 -4.29
C LEU A 31 5.94 -4.07 -3.78
N LEU A 32 4.66 -4.42 -3.62
CA LEU A 32 4.26 -5.78 -3.27
C LEU A 32 4.42 -6.70 -4.47
N PRO A 33 4.69 -7.99 -4.26
CA PRO A 33 4.70 -8.72 -2.98
C PRO A 33 5.99 -8.58 -2.17
N GLU A 34 7.01 -7.97 -2.72
CA GLU A 34 8.25 -7.73 -1.98
C GLU A 34 8.00 -6.74 -0.84
N PHE A 35 8.74 -6.87 0.25
CA PHE A 35 8.66 -5.98 1.40
C PHE A 35 7.25 -5.85 2.01
N GLY A 36 6.44 -6.90 1.87
CA GLY A 36 5.14 -7.00 2.51
C GLY A 36 5.13 -8.04 3.61
N GLY A 37 3.98 -8.18 4.26
CA GLY A 37 3.76 -9.20 5.28
C GLY A 37 3.99 -8.70 6.70
N LYS A 38 4.06 -9.66 7.64
CA LYS A 38 4.18 -9.37 9.05
C LYS A 38 5.44 -8.57 9.36
N GLY A 39 5.30 -7.48 10.10
CA GLY A 39 6.41 -6.62 10.50
C GLY A 39 6.79 -5.56 9.47
N MET A 40 6.29 -5.64 8.25
CA MET A 40 6.60 -4.69 7.19
C MET A 40 5.65 -3.48 7.24
N TYR A 41 5.87 -2.63 8.23
CA TYR A 41 5.11 -1.38 8.40
C TYR A 41 6.04 -0.27 8.91
N GLY A 42 5.59 0.98 8.75
CA GLY A 42 6.34 2.15 9.18
C GLY A 42 7.74 2.19 8.57
N MET A 43 8.72 2.56 9.37
CA MET A 43 10.11 2.65 8.91
C MET A 43 10.73 1.30 8.55
N ASN A 44 10.19 0.19 9.07
CA ASN A 44 10.72 -1.15 8.79
C ASN A 44 10.75 -1.45 7.30
N VAL A 45 9.72 -1.01 6.57
CA VAL A 45 9.63 -1.20 5.12
C VAL A 45 10.76 -0.48 4.40
N HIS A 46 10.93 0.80 4.70
CA HIS A 46 11.95 1.63 4.04
C HIS A 46 13.37 1.16 4.37
N GLN A 47 13.59 0.75 5.62
CA GLN A 47 14.85 0.18 6.05
C GLN A 47 15.16 -1.10 5.27
N ALA A 48 14.16 -1.99 5.13
CA ALA A 48 14.33 -3.23 4.37
C ALA A 48 14.65 -2.97 2.90
N VAL A 49 13.99 -1.99 2.28
CA VAL A 49 14.27 -1.61 0.88
C VAL A 49 15.70 -1.13 0.73
N ILE A 50 16.14 -0.23 1.60
CA ILE A 50 17.51 0.31 1.54
C ILE A 50 18.54 -0.80 1.78
N GLU A 51 18.35 -1.63 2.79
CA GLU A 51 19.27 -2.73 3.12
C GLU A 51 19.37 -3.78 2.02
N SER A 52 18.29 -3.99 1.26
CA SER A 52 18.29 -4.95 0.16
C SER A 52 19.09 -4.49 -1.05
N GLY A 53 19.44 -3.22 -1.11
CA GLY A 53 20.10 -2.64 -2.28
C GLY A 53 19.17 -2.44 -3.47
N ALA A 54 17.86 -2.47 -3.28
CA ALA A 54 16.90 -2.27 -4.35
C ALA A 54 17.07 -0.89 -4.99
N VAL A 55 16.95 -0.84 -6.31
CA VAL A 55 17.06 0.41 -7.06
C VAL A 55 15.72 1.13 -7.21
N GLU A 56 14.64 0.45 -6.90
CA GLU A 56 13.29 1.00 -6.91
C GLU A 56 12.54 0.64 -5.63
N SER A 57 11.71 1.57 -5.18
CA SER A 57 10.65 1.34 -4.25
C SER A 57 9.34 1.75 -4.92
N GLY A 58 8.30 2.00 -4.16
CA GLY A 58 7.05 2.45 -4.73
C GLY A 58 5.92 2.41 -3.72
N VAL A 59 4.72 2.43 -4.25
CA VAL A 59 3.50 2.38 -3.47
C VAL A 59 2.57 1.36 -4.12
N THR A 60 1.95 0.52 -3.30
CA THR A 60 0.96 -0.46 -3.75
C THR A 60 -0.37 -0.21 -3.06
N ILE A 61 -1.44 -0.16 -3.84
CA ILE A 61 -2.80 -0.13 -3.32
C ILE A 61 -3.41 -1.49 -3.60
N HIS A 62 -3.97 -2.12 -2.57
CA HIS A 62 -4.48 -3.47 -2.67
C HIS A 62 -5.76 -3.65 -1.87
N TYR A 63 -6.54 -4.66 -2.23
CA TYR A 63 -7.64 -5.11 -1.39
C TYR A 63 -7.09 -5.81 -0.17
N VAL A 64 -7.77 -5.67 0.96
CA VAL A 64 -7.36 -6.30 2.21
C VAL A 64 -8.06 -7.65 2.35
N ASN A 65 -7.28 -8.68 2.67
CA ASN A 65 -7.79 -10.00 3.03
C ASN A 65 -7.29 -10.37 4.43
N GLU A 66 -7.41 -11.64 4.81
CA GLU A 66 -7.00 -12.09 6.14
C GLU A 66 -5.48 -12.18 6.32
N GLU A 67 -4.71 -12.13 5.22
CA GLU A 67 -3.26 -12.14 5.25
C GLU A 67 -2.69 -10.73 5.10
N TYR A 68 -1.54 -10.45 5.73
CA TYR A 68 -0.90 -9.15 5.62
C TYR A 68 -0.39 -8.90 4.20
N ASP A 69 -0.84 -7.82 3.58
CA ASP A 69 -0.36 -7.33 2.28
C ASP A 69 -0.40 -8.38 1.15
N GLU A 70 -1.32 -9.34 1.22
CA GLU A 70 -1.45 -10.40 0.23
C GLU A 70 -2.74 -10.32 -0.59
N GLY A 71 -3.56 -9.29 -0.40
CA GLY A 71 -4.76 -9.08 -1.19
C GLY A 71 -4.45 -8.69 -2.62
N GLU A 72 -5.44 -8.81 -3.49
CA GLU A 72 -5.30 -8.44 -4.89
C GLU A 72 -4.85 -6.99 -5.05
N ILE A 73 -3.84 -6.78 -5.89
CA ILE A 73 -3.29 -5.45 -6.16
C ILE A 73 -4.25 -4.69 -7.08
N ILE A 74 -4.63 -3.49 -6.65
CA ILE A 74 -5.46 -2.58 -7.44
C ILE A 74 -4.58 -1.78 -8.40
N ASP A 75 -3.50 -1.18 -7.88
CA ASP A 75 -2.55 -0.41 -8.67
C ASP A 75 -1.24 -0.22 -7.91
N GLN A 76 -0.18 0.08 -8.65
CA GLN A 76 1.15 0.35 -8.10
C GLN A 76 1.78 1.50 -8.85
N THR A 77 2.64 2.27 -8.16
CA THR A 77 3.53 3.24 -8.81
C THR A 77 4.95 3.03 -8.31
N ARG A 78 5.93 3.25 -9.19
CA ARG A 78 7.34 3.04 -8.91
C ARG A 78 8.05 4.35 -8.62
N ILE A 79 9.01 4.30 -7.71
CA ILE A 79 9.83 5.44 -7.30
C ILE A 79 11.28 4.98 -7.26
N PRO A 80 12.22 5.68 -7.90
CA PRO A 80 13.63 5.28 -7.80
C PRO A 80 14.15 5.48 -6.39
N VAL A 81 15.02 4.57 -5.94
CA VAL A 81 15.82 4.77 -4.72
C VAL A 81 17.06 5.53 -5.14
N LEU A 82 17.33 6.66 -4.52
CA LEU A 82 18.47 7.50 -4.89
C LEU A 82 19.76 6.97 -4.27
N PRO A 83 20.91 7.10 -4.96
CA PRO A 83 22.19 6.68 -4.41
C PRO A 83 22.46 7.33 -3.06
N GLY A 84 22.80 6.51 -2.05
CA GLY A 84 23.08 7.00 -0.70
C GLY A 84 21.88 7.47 0.09
N GLU A 85 20.67 7.25 -0.41
CA GLU A 85 19.45 7.65 0.28
C GLU A 85 19.26 6.86 1.58
N SER A 86 18.91 7.56 2.68
CA SER A 86 18.59 6.93 3.96
C SER A 86 17.15 6.44 3.98
N PRO A 87 16.82 5.51 4.90
CA PRO A 87 15.42 5.10 5.06
C PRO A 87 14.46 6.26 5.33
N HIS A 88 14.88 7.24 6.13
CA HIS A 88 14.04 8.42 6.44
C HIS A 88 13.81 9.30 5.23
N GLU A 89 14.83 9.49 4.40
CA GLU A 89 14.71 10.27 3.17
C GLU A 89 13.77 9.58 2.18
N LEU A 90 13.92 8.26 2.02
CA LEU A 90 13.03 7.48 1.18
C LEU A 90 11.58 7.55 1.69
N ALA A 91 11.38 7.39 2.99
CA ALA A 91 10.06 7.47 3.60
C ALA A 91 9.36 8.79 3.29
N ALA A 92 10.08 9.91 3.38
CA ALA A 92 9.51 11.23 3.10
C ALA A 92 9.06 11.37 1.63
N ARG A 93 9.85 10.83 0.71
CA ARG A 93 9.51 10.86 -0.72
C ARG A 93 8.32 9.95 -1.03
N VAL A 94 8.31 8.75 -0.46
CA VAL A 94 7.22 7.78 -0.64
C VAL A 94 5.92 8.35 -0.08
N LEU A 95 5.95 8.98 1.09
CA LEU A 95 4.77 9.54 1.71
C LEU A 95 4.06 10.56 0.82
N LYS A 96 4.82 11.42 0.15
CA LYS A 96 4.26 12.40 -0.79
C LYS A 96 3.54 11.73 -1.95
N VAL A 97 4.12 10.66 -2.46
CA VAL A 97 3.54 9.88 -3.56
C VAL A 97 2.29 9.14 -3.08
N GLU A 98 2.31 8.57 -1.85
CA GLU A 98 1.16 7.89 -1.27
C GLU A 98 -0.07 8.78 -1.25
N HIS A 99 0.05 10.00 -0.75
CA HIS A 99 -1.08 10.92 -0.62
C HIS A 99 -1.74 11.20 -1.95
N ARG A 100 -0.95 11.50 -2.97
CA ARG A 100 -1.47 11.82 -4.30
C ARG A 100 -2.03 10.57 -5.00
N PHE A 101 -1.27 9.50 -4.98
CA PHE A 101 -1.59 8.28 -5.70
C PHE A 101 -2.85 7.60 -5.15
N TYR A 102 -2.98 7.52 -3.83
CA TYR A 102 -4.13 6.88 -3.21
C TYR A 102 -5.43 7.62 -3.58
N SER A 103 -5.40 8.94 -3.51
CA SER A 103 -6.55 9.75 -3.88
C SER A 103 -6.95 9.53 -5.35
N GLU A 104 -5.98 9.55 -6.27
CA GLU A 104 -6.22 9.36 -7.70
C GLU A 104 -6.81 7.98 -8.01
N VAL A 105 -6.23 6.93 -7.41
CA VAL A 105 -6.66 5.55 -7.65
C VAL A 105 -8.05 5.30 -7.07
N LEU A 106 -8.34 5.82 -5.87
CA LEU A 106 -9.66 5.66 -5.26
C LEU A 106 -10.74 6.38 -6.05
N GLN A 107 -10.46 7.57 -6.58
CA GLN A 107 -11.41 8.28 -7.43
C GLN A 107 -11.77 7.46 -8.66
N GLU A 108 -10.77 6.89 -9.32
CA GLU A 108 -10.98 6.05 -10.49
C GLU A 108 -11.75 4.77 -10.15
N LEU A 109 -11.41 4.12 -9.04
CA LEU A 109 -12.09 2.92 -8.57
C LEU A 109 -13.56 3.20 -8.29
N PHE A 110 -13.87 4.29 -7.58
CA PHE A 110 -15.25 4.66 -7.27
C PHE A 110 -16.04 5.03 -8.51
N ARG A 111 -15.42 5.68 -9.48
CA ARG A 111 -16.03 5.99 -10.75
C ARG A 111 -16.45 4.71 -11.49
N LYS A 112 -15.56 3.73 -11.56
CA LYS A 112 -15.85 2.44 -12.21
C LYS A 112 -16.99 1.70 -11.53
N ILE A 113 -17.01 1.69 -10.20
CA ILE A 113 -18.07 1.03 -9.45
C ILE A 113 -19.40 1.72 -9.69
N LYS A 114 -19.42 3.04 -9.69
CA LYS A 114 -20.64 3.81 -9.94
C LYS A 114 -21.22 3.54 -11.34
N GLU A 115 -20.35 3.34 -12.33
CA GLU A 115 -20.78 3.01 -13.68
C GLU A 115 -21.40 1.63 -13.83
N GLN A 116 -21.11 0.71 -12.87
CA GLN A 116 -21.61 -0.65 -12.90
C GLN A 116 -23.00 -0.80 -12.25
N ILE A 117 -23.53 0.23 -11.65
CA ILE A 117 -24.81 0.19 -10.93
C ILE A 117 -26.00 0.48 -11.88
#